data_4cde03565c18bd6dbbc7d56c12b0f662
#
_entry.id   4cde03565c18bd6dbbc7d56c12b0f662
#
_cell.length_a   1.000
_cell.length_b   1.000
_cell.length_c   1.000
_cell.angle_alpha   90.00
_cell.angle_beta   90.00
_cell.angle_gamma   90.00
#
_symmetry.space_group_name_H-M   'P 1'
#
loop_
_entity.id
_entity.type
_entity.pdbx_description
1 polymer ?
#
loop_
_entity_poly.entity_id
_entity_poly.type
_entity_poly.pdbx_seq_one_letter_code
_entity_poly.pdbx_strand_id
1 'polypeptide(L)'
;PDHSTPPSQHTGAADPPSAAPTERPVSASDLLECDGPVSPIGGWADDFGPAGGGETPEEAFATWVDESPFSLPRTGYRELGSTGDRWVYAYEVGGRTKIVIVISARFGEFVGERLTIEELRTCDPSEYGAMVDLGPGTRVWAHLETGAILTDIPGSSHCGWESARLLHLSHPDGTLDRQYVRDPDGVLPAEPLLDRYQENVSLPPDAFDSGYRSADGLAIWFTESDLSLYVVGDGVAERWPRAREPIGCA
;
A
#
# COMPACT_ATOMS: atom_id res chain seq x y z
N PRO A 1 7.42 19.97 -85.03
CA PRO A 1 6.58 19.15 -84.17
C PRO A 1 6.87 19.41 -82.69
N ASP A 2 5.91 20.15 -82.14
CA ASP A 2 5.90 20.49 -80.71
C ASP A 2 5.39 19.33 -79.89
N HIS A 3 6.16 18.90 -78.94
CA HIS A 3 5.75 17.96 -77.92
C HIS A 3 5.52 18.70 -76.61
N SER A 4 4.28 19.09 -76.38
CA SER A 4 3.84 19.63 -75.09
C SER A 4 3.54 18.46 -74.15
N THR A 5 4.32 18.34 -73.04
CA THR A 5 4.10 17.41 -71.94
C THR A 5 3.04 17.98 -71.02
N PRO A 6 2.00 17.22 -70.59
CA PRO A 6 1.01 17.70 -69.63
C PRO A 6 1.58 17.75 -68.20
N PRO A 7 1.11 18.63 -67.33
CA PRO A 7 1.58 18.76 -65.93
C PRO A 7 1.06 17.57 -65.10
N SER A 8 1.95 16.95 -64.32
CA SER A 8 1.64 15.94 -63.33
C SER A 8 0.83 16.56 -62.17
N GLN A 9 -0.38 16.08 -61.97
CA GLN A 9 -1.16 16.38 -60.80
C GLN A 9 -0.61 15.59 -59.61
N HIS A 10 0.02 16.27 -58.65
CA HIS A 10 0.30 15.73 -57.32
C HIS A 10 -1.03 15.65 -56.54
N THR A 11 -1.58 14.45 -56.42
CA THR A 11 -2.60 14.13 -55.45
C THR A 11 -1.92 14.15 -54.07
N GLY A 12 -2.22 15.21 -53.31
CA GLY A 12 -1.80 15.31 -51.91
C GLY A 12 -2.45 14.15 -51.11
N ALA A 13 -1.63 13.26 -50.60
CA ALA A 13 -2.08 12.31 -49.61
C ALA A 13 -2.52 13.10 -48.35
N ALA A 14 -3.79 12.92 -47.96
CA ALA A 14 -4.25 13.47 -46.67
C ALA A 14 -3.48 12.79 -45.55
N ASP A 15 -2.91 13.60 -44.65
CA ASP A 15 -2.31 13.10 -43.42
C ASP A 15 -3.33 12.27 -42.63
N PRO A 16 -2.92 11.12 -42.09
CA PRO A 16 -3.80 10.35 -41.22
C PRO A 16 -4.20 11.22 -40.02
N PRO A 17 -5.47 11.11 -39.53
CA PRO A 17 -5.91 11.88 -38.38
C PRO A 17 -4.99 11.55 -37.20
N SER A 18 -4.45 12.61 -36.60
CA SER A 18 -3.67 12.55 -35.36
C SER A 18 -4.49 11.76 -34.33
N ALA A 19 -3.96 10.65 -33.87
CA ALA A 19 -4.60 9.86 -32.83
C ALA A 19 -4.86 10.79 -31.62
N ALA A 20 -6.10 10.82 -31.14
CA ALA A 20 -6.44 11.52 -29.92
C ALA A 20 -5.50 11.02 -28.80
N PRO A 21 -5.02 11.91 -27.91
CA PRO A 21 -4.21 11.46 -26.79
C PRO A 21 -5.01 10.44 -25.99
N THR A 22 -4.48 9.23 -25.90
CA THR A 22 -5.02 8.20 -25.04
C THR A 22 -4.82 8.72 -23.61
N GLU A 23 -5.88 9.17 -22.96
CA GLU A 23 -5.83 9.58 -21.57
C GLU A 23 -5.24 8.39 -20.78
N ARG A 24 -4.12 8.65 -20.12
CA ARG A 24 -3.49 7.63 -19.25
C ARG A 24 -4.49 7.37 -18.12
N PRO A 25 -4.85 6.11 -17.86
CA PRO A 25 -5.74 5.81 -16.73
C PRO A 25 -5.13 6.40 -15.46
N VAL A 26 -5.93 7.13 -14.69
CA VAL A 26 -5.51 7.73 -13.42
C VAL A 26 -5.08 6.59 -12.52
N SER A 27 -3.86 6.67 -11.98
CA SER A 27 -3.37 5.70 -11.00
C SER A 27 -4.16 5.84 -9.70
N ALA A 28 -4.47 4.71 -9.05
CA ALA A 28 -5.11 4.74 -7.74
C ALA A 28 -4.31 5.56 -6.72
N SER A 29 -2.98 5.52 -6.80
CA SER A 29 -2.10 6.32 -5.95
C SER A 29 -2.26 7.83 -6.14
N ASP A 30 -2.57 8.30 -7.35
CA ASP A 30 -2.75 9.73 -7.63
C ASP A 30 -4.05 10.30 -7.02
N LEU A 31 -4.96 9.42 -6.61
CA LEU A 31 -6.24 9.78 -5.99
C LEU A 31 -6.15 9.83 -4.45
N LEU A 32 -5.08 9.30 -3.85
CA LEU A 32 -4.93 9.31 -2.40
C LEU A 32 -4.51 10.68 -1.86
N GLU A 33 -5.08 11.06 -0.73
CA GLU A 33 -4.80 12.30 -0.01
C GLU A 33 -4.37 11.99 1.43
N CYS A 34 -3.22 11.32 1.57
CA CYS A 34 -2.69 10.89 2.86
C CYS A 34 -2.07 12.06 3.64
N ASP A 35 -2.11 11.98 4.96
CA ASP A 35 -1.39 12.87 5.88
C ASP A 35 0.03 12.33 6.14
N GLY A 36 0.20 11.01 6.00
CA GLY A 36 1.46 10.29 6.07
C GLY A 36 1.85 9.66 4.73
N PRO A 37 2.80 8.73 4.73
CA PRO A 37 3.13 7.94 3.55
C PRO A 37 1.96 7.06 3.13
N VAL A 38 1.93 6.71 1.84
CA VAL A 38 1.01 5.68 1.35
C VAL A 38 1.32 4.37 2.06
N SER A 39 0.29 3.71 2.57
CA SER A 39 0.47 2.45 3.29
C SER A 39 0.98 1.35 2.35
N PRO A 40 1.86 0.48 2.85
CA PRO A 40 2.22 -0.74 2.13
C PRO A 40 1.08 -1.78 2.08
N ILE A 41 0.02 -1.57 2.87
CA ILE A 41 -1.21 -2.35 2.75
C ILE A 41 -1.85 -1.94 1.43
N GLY A 42 -1.56 -2.69 0.41
CA GLY A 42 -2.03 -2.43 -0.94
C GLY A 42 -1.10 -3.08 -1.94
N GLY A 43 -1.52 -3.15 -3.16
CA GLY A 43 -0.77 -3.78 -4.23
C GLY A 43 -1.63 -3.97 -5.46
N TRP A 44 -1.14 -4.78 -6.37
CA TRP A 44 -1.85 -5.24 -7.55
C TRP A 44 -2.50 -6.60 -7.26
N ALA A 45 -3.42 -7.02 -8.10
CA ALA A 45 -4.09 -8.32 -7.97
C ALA A 45 -3.12 -9.50 -7.82
N ASP A 46 -1.95 -9.42 -8.45
CA ASP A 46 -0.92 -10.45 -8.36
C ASP A 46 -0.37 -10.64 -6.94
N ASP A 47 -0.46 -9.59 -6.10
CA ASP A 47 0.02 -9.61 -4.71
C ASP A 47 -1.00 -10.26 -3.76
N PHE A 48 -2.29 -10.24 -4.12
CA PHE A 48 -3.38 -10.73 -3.25
C PHE A 48 -3.90 -12.12 -3.65
N GLY A 49 -3.47 -12.62 -4.79
CA GLY A 49 -4.10 -13.77 -5.42
C GLY A 49 -5.52 -13.45 -5.94
N PRO A 50 -6.23 -14.43 -6.49
CA PRO A 50 -7.58 -14.27 -7.03
C PRO A 50 -8.64 -14.19 -5.91
N ALA A 51 -8.45 -13.29 -4.94
CA ALA A 51 -9.39 -13.09 -3.84
C ALA A 51 -10.60 -12.28 -4.32
N GLY A 52 -11.77 -12.77 -3.98
CA GLY A 52 -13.03 -12.15 -4.33
C GLY A 52 -13.37 -12.34 -5.82
N GLY A 53 -14.58 -12.04 -6.18
CA GLY A 53 -15.03 -12.04 -7.54
C GLY A 53 -16.54 -11.91 -7.60
N GLY A 54 -17.05 -11.15 -8.56
CA GLY A 54 -18.47 -10.92 -8.75
C GLY A 54 -18.85 -10.83 -10.22
N GLU A 55 -20.13 -10.96 -10.51
CA GLU A 55 -20.68 -10.70 -11.84
C GLU A 55 -20.86 -9.19 -12.08
N THR A 56 -20.98 -8.42 -10.99
CA THR A 56 -21.04 -6.97 -11.01
C THR A 56 -19.89 -6.36 -10.17
N PRO A 57 -19.54 -5.08 -10.40
CA PRO A 57 -18.52 -4.40 -9.59
C PRO A 57 -18.87 -4.36 -8.10
N GLU A 58 -20.16 -4.18 -7.77
CA GLU A 58 -20.65 -4.15 -6.40
C GLU A 58 -20.51 -5.50 -5.72
N GLU A 59 -20.79 -6.60 -6.42
CA GLU A 59 -20.60 -7.96 -5.90
C GLU A 59 -19.13 -8.27 -5.69
N ALA A 60 -18.27 -7.95 -6.67
CA ALA A 60 -16.85 -8.13 -6.57
C ALA A 60 -16.26 -7.35 -5.37
N PHE A 61 -16.71 -6.10 -5.20
CA PHE A 61 -16.33 -5.26 -4.08
C PHE A 61 -16.79 -5.86 -2.74
N ALA A 62 -18.07 -6.22 -2.62
CA ALA A 62 -18.63 -6.77 -1.38
C ALA A 62 -17.94 -8.07 -0.97
N THR A 63 -17.76 -8.99 -1.93
CA THR A 63 -17.06 -10.26 -1.69
C THR A 63 -15.64 -10.00 -1.18
N TRP A 64 -14.90 -9.11 -1.85
CA TRP A 64 -13.53 -8.83 -1.48
C TRP A 64 -13.41 -8.16 -0.09
N VAL A 65 -14.27 -7.19 0.24
CA VAL A 65 -14.25 -6.53 1.55
C VAL A 65 -14.57 -7.52 2.68
N ASP A 66 -15.46 -8.48 2.44
CA ASP A 66 -15.81 -9.50 3.43
C ASP A 66 -14.71 -10.54 3.63
N GLU A 67 -13.99 -10.89 2.57
CA GLU A 67 -12.92 -11.89 2.58
C GLU A 67 -11.54 -11.28 2.83
N SER A 68 -11.41 -9.94 2.76
CA SER A 68 -10.14 -9.26 2.89
C SER A 68 -9.47 -9.53 4.23
N PRO A 69 -8.18 -9.92 4.24
CA PRO A 69 -7.41 -10.07 5.47
C PRO A 69 -7.04 -8.73 6.10
N PHE A 70 -7.29 -7.62 5.40
CA PHE A 70 -6.94 -6.28 5.84
C PHE A 70 -8.04 -5.68 6.71
N SER A 71 -7.64 -4.91 7.73
CA SER A 71 -8.54 -4.12 8.56
C SER A 71 -9.02 -2.88 7.79
N LEU A 72 -9.91 -3.08 6.82
CA LEU A 72 -10.49 -2.01 6.02
C LEU A 72 -11.91 -1.67 6.48
N PRO A 73 -12.38 -0.42 6.27
CA PRO A 73 -13.78 -0.08 6.46
C PRO A 73 -14.66 -0.99 5.59
N ARG A 74 -15.71 -1.56 6.17
CA ARG A 74 -16.60 -2.47 5.42
C ARG A 74 -17.71 -1.73 4.65
N THR A 75 -17.89 -0.44 4.93
CA THR A 75 -18.92 0.41 4.31
C THR A 75 -18.40 1.83 4.14
N GLY A 76 -19.16 2.68 3.44
CA GLY A 76 -18.80 4.09 3.27
C GLY A 76 -17.97 4.38 2.03
N TYR A 77 -17.81 3.40 1.16
CA TYR A 77 -17.15 3.61 -0.13
C TYR A 77 -18.11 4.26 -1.12
N ARG A 78 -17.54 5.07 -2.00
CA ARG A 78 -18.23 5.75 -3.08
C ARG A 78 -17.55 5.42 -4.40
N GLU A 79 -18.33 5.09 -5.41
CA GLU A 79 -17.83 5.00 -6.78
C GLU A 79 -17.40 6.38 -7.26
N LEU A 80 -16.17 6.49 -7.74
CA LEU A 80 -15.63 7.71 -8.35
C LEU A 80 -15.96 7.79 -9.85
N GLY A 81 -16.12 6.64 -10.49
CA GLY A 81 -16.44 6.51 -11.89
C GLY A 81 -15.92 5.21 -12.48
N SER A 82 -16.24 5.01 -13.76
CA SER A 82 -15.81 3.86 -14.54
C SER A 82 -15.25 4.27 -15.89
N THR A 83 -14.29 3.52 -16.40
CA THR A 83 -13.71 3.71 -17.73
C THR A 83 -13.51 2.34 -18.37
N GLY A 84 -14.32 2.05 -19.38
CA GLY A 84 -14.30 0.74 -20.03
C GLY A 84 -14.75 -0.37 -19.08
N ASP A 85 -13.81 -1.26 -18.76
CA ASP A 85 -13.99 -2.42 -17.89
C ASP A 85 -13.38 -2.23 -16.48
N ARG A 86 -13.10 -0.98 -16.09
CA ARG A 86 -12.54 -0.61 -14.78
C ARG A 86 -13.50 0.28 -14.01
N TRP A 87 -13.69 -0.01 -12.73
CA TRP A 87 -14.47 0.77 -11.76
C TRP A 87 -13.58 1.18 -10.60
N VAL A 88 -13.71 2.42 -10.16
CA VAL A 88 -12.89 2.99 -9.09
C VAL A 88 -13.79 3.35 -7.91
N TYR A 89 -13.48 2.79 -6.77
CA TYR A 89 -14.14 3.08 -5.50
C TYR A 89 -13.18 3.79 -4.56
N ALA A 90 -13.70 4.75 -3.80
CA ALA A 90 -12.94 5.49 -2.80
C ALA A 90 -13.65 5.48 -1.45
N TYR A 91 -12.86 5.43 -0.39
CA TYR A 91 -13.29 5.71 0.98
C TYR A 91 -12.70 7.05 1.41
N GLU A 92 -13.56 7.92 1.94
CA GLU A 92 -13.19 9.30 2.30
C GLU A 92 -13.35 9.56 3.79
N VAL A 93 -12.40 10.28 4.37
CA VAL A 93 -12.46 10.80 5.74
C VAL A 93 -12.25 12.31 5.70
N GLY A 94 -13.22 13.06 6.21
CA GLY A 94 -13.14 14.53 6.18
C GLY A 94 -13.10 15.13 4.77
N GLY A 95 -13.64 14.43 3.77
CA GLY A 95 -13.62 14.85 2.37
C GLY A 95 -12.31 14.57 1.64
N ARG A 96 -11.39 13.81 2.25
CA ARG A 96 -10.11 13.39 1.66
C ARG A 96 -10.11 11.89 1.39
N THR A 97 -9.65 11.49 0.24
CA THR A 97 -9.58 10.08 -0.16
C THR A 97 -8.47 9.35 0.59
N LYS A 98 -8.84 8.31 1.34
CA LYS A 98 -7.91 7.52 2.17
C LYS A 98 -7.69 6.10 1.67
N ILE A 99 -8.63 5.55 0.89
CA ILE A 99 -8.52 4.23 0.28
C ILE A 99 -9.05 4.33 -1.15
N VAL A 100 -8.35 3.70 -2.09
CA VAL A 100 -8.80 3.53 -3.48
C VAL A 100 -8.73 2.07 -3.85
N ILE A 101 -9.83 1.57 -4.41
CA ILE A 101 -9.98 0.21 -4.89
C ILE A 101 -10.36 0.27 -6.37
N VAL A 102 -9.62 -0.43 -7.20
CA VAL A 102 -9.91 -0.57 -8.63
C VAL A 102 -10.36 -1.99 -8.89
N ILE A 103 -11.51 -2.13 -9.50
CA ILE A 103 -12.10 -3.39 -9.93
C ILE A 103 -12.04 -3.46 -11.44
N SER A 104 -11.70 -4.63 -12.00
CA SER A 104 -11.68 -4.82 -13.44
C SER A 104 -11.96 -6.26 -13.84
N ALA A 105 -12.22 -6.46 -15.13
CA ALA A 105 -12.29 -7.77 -15.78
C ALA A 105 -10.92 -8.29 -16.27
N ARG A 106 -9.83 -7.56 -15.98
CA ARG A 106 -8.49 -7.82 -16.55
C ARG A 106 -7.93 -9.20 -16.21
N PHE A 107 -8.29 -9.75 -15.05
CA PHE A 107 -7.83 -11.04 -14.57
C PHE A 107 -8.84 -12.17 -14.77
N GLY A 108 -9.87 -11.96 -15.62
CA GLY A 108 -10.94 -12.92 -15.88
C GLY A 108 -10.45 -14.28 -16.38
N GLU A 109 -9.27 -14.36 -17.02
CA GLU A 109 -8.66 -15.62 -17.43
C GLU A 109 -8.32 -16.55 -16.24
N PHE A 110 -8.05 -15.99 -15.06
CA PHE A 110 -7.71 -16.74 -13.85
C PHE A 110 -8.94 -17.12 -13.01
N VAL A 111 -10.01 -16.33 -13.06
CA VAL A 111 -11.21 -16.50 -12.20
C VAL A 111 -12.49 -16.71 -13.02
N GLY A 112 -12.40 -16.94 -14.33
CA GLY A 112 -13.52 -17.09 -15.26
C GLY A 112 -14.26 -15.75 -15.39
N GLU A 113 -14.48 -15.12 -16.38
CA GLU A 113 -15.23 -13.87 -16.74
C GLU A 113 -15.81 -13.03 -15.56
N ARG A 114 -15.23 -13.15 -14.36
CA ARG A 114 -15.67 -12.43 -13.14
C ARG A 114 -14.80 -11.17 -12.95
N LEU A 115 -15.44 -10.15 -12.42
CA LEU A 115 -14.75 -8.93 -12.00
C LEU A 115 -13.99 -9.18 -10.69
N THR A 116 -12.77 -8.66 -10.61
CA THR A 116 -11.88 -8.83 -9.45
C THR A 116 -11.21 -7.51 -9.08
N ILE A 117 -10.61 -7.45 -7.90
CA ILE A 117 -9.76 -6.31 -7.52
C ILE A 117 -8.50 -6.32 -8.38
N GLU A 118 -8.29 -5.25 -9.12
CA GLU A 118 -7.07 -5.02 -9.90
C GLU A 118 -5.99 -4.34 -9.05
N GLU A 119 -6.40 -3.34 -8.26
CA GLU A 119 -5.48 -2.53 -7.47
C GLU A 119 -6.14 -2.07 -6.17
N LEU A 120 -5.40 -2.13 -5.08
CA LEU A 120 -5.71 -1.50 -3.80
C LEU A 120 -4.61 -0.51 -3.48
N ARG A 121 -4.98 0.70 -3.08
CA ARG A 121 -4.05 1.68 -2.50
C ARG A 121 -4.71 2.33 -1.30
N THR A 122 -3.94 2.50 -0.25
CA THR A 122 -4.46 3.04 1.00
C THR A 122 -3.48 4.03 1.63
N CYS A 123 -4.00 4.97 2.38
CA CYS A 123 -3.24 5.70 3.39
C CYS A 123 -2.96 4.78 4.59
N ASP A 124 -2.22 5.28 5.57
CA ASP A 124 -2.03 4.55 6.83
C ASP A 124 -3.40 4.26 7.48
N PRO A 125 -3.62 3.05 8.02
CA PRO A 125 -4.90 2.67 8.64
C PRO A 125 -5.40 3.62 9.74
N SER A 126 -4.51 4.30 10.46
CA SER A 126 -4.88 5.31 11.45
C SER A 126 -5.60 6.53 10.85
N GLU A 127 -5.49 6.73 9.55
CA GLU A 127 -6.17 7.80 8.82
C GLU A 127 -7.62 7.47 8.40
N TYR A 128 -8.07 6.22 8.63
CA TYR A 128 -9.44 5.80 8.26
C TYR A 128 -10.52 6.32 9.22
N GLY A 129 -10.13 7.07 10.26
CA GLY A 129 -11.04 7.64 11.25
C GLY A 129 -11.41 6.67 12.37
N ALA A 130 -12.11 7.19 13.37
CA ALA A 130 -12.43 6.46 14.61
C ALA A 130 -13.40 5.27 14.42
N MET A 131 -13.96 5.10 13.24
CA MET A 131 -14.91 4.01 12.93
C MET A 131 -14.21 2.70 12.56
N VAL A 132 -12.90 2.72 12.34
CA VAL A 132 -12.14 1.55 11.95
C VAL A 132 -11.46 0.97 13.18
N ASP A 133 -11.85 -0.24 13.54
CA ASP A 133 -11.13 -1.03 14.53
C ASP A 133 -9.85 -1.57 13.87
N LEU A 134 -8.73 -0.97 14.22
CA LEU A 134 -7.42 -1.40 13.74
C LEU A 134 -7.00 -2.77 14.32
N GLY A 135 -7.86 -3.36 15.15
CA GLY A 135 -7.62 -4.64 15.80
C GLY A 135 -6.76 -4.53 17.06
N PRO A 136 -6.86 -5.55 17.92
CA PRO A 136 -6.09 -5.59 19.15
C PRO A 136 -4.59 -5.66 18.83
N GLY A 137 -3.84 -4.84 19.55
CA GLY A 137 -2.40 -4.82 19.43
C GLY A 137 -1.82 -3.91 18.33
N THR A 138 -2.62 -3.29 17.47
CA THR A 138 -2.16 -2.26 16.54
C THR A 138 -1.65 -1.03 17.31
N ARG A 139 -0.48 -0.51 16.96
CA ARG A 139 0.09 0.69 17.57
C ARG A 139 0.26 1.77 16.52
N VAL A 140 -0.17 2.98 16.89
CA VAL A 140 -0.04 4.18 16.07
C VAL A 140 1.13 5.03 16.61
N TRP A 141 1.96 5.49 15.70
CA TRP A 141 3.10 6.36 15.95
C TRP A 141 2.86 7.71 15.28
N ALA A 142 2.99 8.79 16.01
CA ALA A 142 2.87 10.13 15.47
C ALA A 142 4.21 10.86 15.56
N HIS A 143 4.61 11.51 14.47
CA HIS A 143 5.81 12.34 14.44
C HIS A 143 5.53 13.68 15.11
N LEU A 144 6.36 14.04 16.08
CA LEU A 144 6.12 15.19 16.96
C LEU A 144 6.06 16.54 16.23
N GLU A 145 6.84 16.70 15.17
CA GLU A 145 6.94 17.98 14.45
C GLU A 145 6.00 18.06 13.25
N THR A 146 5.89 16.96 12.49
CA THR A 146 5.16 16.96 11.22
C THR A 146 3.73 16.45 11.37
N GLY A 147 3.42 15.72 12.44
CA GLY A 147 2.16 15.01 12.61
C GLY A 147 2.02 13.78 11.69
N ALA A 148 3.06 13.42 10.95
CA ALA A 148 3.04 12.21 10.12
C ALA A 148 2.79 10.98 10.98
N ILE A 149 1.99 10.04 10.45
CA ILE A 149 1.53 8.87 11.18
C ILE A 149 2.09 7.61 10.55
N LEU A 150 2.49 6.67 11.41
CA LEU A 150 2.87 5.30 11.05
C LEU A 150 2.07 4.33 11.92
N THR A 151 1.73 3.19 11.36
CA THR A 151 1.05 2.13 12.10
C THR A 151 1.85 0.84 12.01
N ASP A 152 2.17 0.22 13.15
CA ASP A 152 2.63 -1.15 13.16
C ASP A 152 1.43 -2.10 13.30
N ILE A 153 1.42 -3.14 12.51
CA ILE A 153 0.33 -4.11 12.46
C ILE A 153 0.76 -5.47 13.00
N PRO A 154 -0.13 -6.24 13.61
CA PRO A 154 0.17 -7.63 13.96
C PRO A 154 0.41 -8.46 12.69
N GLY A 155 1.24 -9.47 12.81
CA GLY A 155 1.43 -10.45 11.75
C GLY A 155 0.16 -11.27 11.50
N SER A 156 0.11 -11.90 10.35
CA SER A 156 -1.08 -12.60 9.88
C SER A 156 -1.41 -13.85 10.71
N SER A 157 -2.65 -13.96 11.18
CA SER A 157 -3.10 -15.07 12.03
C SER A 157 -3.15 -16.40 11.29
N HIS A 158 -3.47 -16.42 10.00
CA HIS A 158 -3.48 -17.66 9.25
C HIS A 158 -2.08 -18.27 9.04
N CYS A 159 -1.03 -17.48 9.28
CA CYS A 159 0.35 -17.94 9.28
C CYS A 159 0.89 -18.25 10.68
N GLY A 160 0.09 -18.03 11.73
CA GLY A 160 0.53 -18.17 13.11
C GLY A 160 1.47 -17.06 13.58
N TRP A 161 1.37 -15.86 13.00
CA TRP A 161 2.29 -14.73 13.25
C TRP A 161 1.70 -13.63 14.13
N GLU A 162 0.61 -13.90 14.84
CA GLU A 162 -0.13 -12.90 15.63
C GLU A 162 0.71 -12.20 16.70
N SER A 163 1.75 -12.86 17.19
CA SER A 163 2.67 -12.29 18.18
C SER A 163 3.75 -11.39 17.56
N ALA A 164 3.98 -11.52 16.26
CA ALA A 164 4.88 -10.64 15.54
C ALA A 164 4.18 -9.32 15.20
N ARG A 165 4.98 -8.27 14.99
CA ARG A 165 4.51 -6.96 14.53
C ARG A 165 5.36 -6.49 13.37
N LEU A 166 4.71 -5.89 12.39
CA LEU A 166 5.31 -5.40 11.18
C LEU A 166 5.12 -3.88 11.10
N LEU A 167 6.23 -3.15 11.01
CA LEU A 167 6.23 -1.71 10.78
C LEU A 167 6.83 -1.43 9.40
N HIS A 168 6.09 -0.75 8.57
CA HIS A 168 6.52 -0.36 7.24
C HIS A 168 6.88 1.12 7.21
N LEU A 169 7.99 1.44 6.56
CA LEU A 169 8.40 2.79 6.22
C LEU A 169 8.51 2.88 4.70
N SER A 170 7.50 3.44 4.08
CA SER A 170 7.50 3.73 2.64
C SER A 170 7.73 5.22 2.43
N HIS A 171 8.57 5.58 1.47
CA HIS A 171 8.63 6.95 1.00
C HIS A 171 7.48 7.18 0.00
N PRO A 172 6.86 8.39 -0.04
CA PRO A 172 5.75 8.67 -0.95
C PRO A 172 6.07 8.42 -2.43
N ASP A 173 7.34 8.47 -2.83
CA ASP A 173 7.82 8.15 -4.18
C ASP A 173 8.12 6.66 -4.42
N GLY A 174 7.87 5.79 -3.42
CA GLY A 174 8.13 4.36 -3.49
C GLY A 174 9.61 3.95 -3.44
N THR A 175 10.53 4.91 -3.25
CA THR A 175 11.98 4.63 -3.29
C THR A 175 12.56 3.99 -2.04
N LEU A 176 11.81 3.98 -0.93
CA LEU A 176 12.23 3.39 0.34
C LEU A 176 11.09 2.54 0.91
N ASP A 177 11.03 1.29 0.49
CA ASP A 177 10.21 0.30 1.17
C ASP A 177 11.08 -0.45 2.19
N ARG A 178 10.84 -0.18 3.46
CA ARG A 178 11.54 -0.82 4.58
C ARG A 178 10.54 -1.41 5.54
N GLN A 179 10.61 -2.70 5.73
CA GLN A 179 9.82 -3.38 6.73
C GLN A 179 10.70 -3.74 7.93
N TYR A 180 10.24 -3.41 9.13
CA TYR A 180 10.86 -3.77 10.40
C TYR A 180 9.96 -4.70 11.18
N VAL A 181 10.57 -5.59 11.95
CA VAL A 181 9.85 -6.69 12.58
C VAL A 181 10.15 -6.78 14.07
N ARG A 182 9.09 -6.79 14.87
CA ARG A 182 9.13 -7.27 16.25
C ARG A 182 8.67 -8.72 16.26
N ASP A 183 9.53 -9.63 16.69
CA ASP A 183 9.21 -11.06 16.73
C ASP A 183 9.77 -11.71 18.02
N PRO A 184 9.13 -11.43 19.19
CA PRO A 184 9.62 -11.90 20.47
C PRO A 184 9.57 -13.43 20.61
N ASP A 185 8.64 -14.07 19.93
CA ASP A 185 8.43 -15.52 20.01
C ASP A 185 9.17 -16.30 18.91
N GLY A 186 9.79 -15.60 17.95
CA GLY A 186 10.52 -16.21 16.84
C GLY A 186 9.62 -17.00 15.89
N VAL A 187 8.40 -16.51 15.66
CA VAL A 187 7.41 -17.18 14.80
C VAL A 187 7.64 -16.94 13.31
N LEU A 188 8.41 -15.92 12.97
CA LEU A 188 8.72 -15.60 11.58
C LEU A 188 9.92 -16.42 11.07
N PRO A 189 9.93 -16.78 9.77
CA PRO A 189 11.12 -17.38 9.16
C PRO A 189 12.31 -16.41 9.25
N ALA A 190 13.50 -16.95 9.46
CA ALA A 190 14.69 -16.13 9.64
C ALA A 190 15.29 -15.61 8.33
N GLU A 191 15.05 -16.31 7.21
CA GLU A 191 15.66 -16.03 5.91
C GLU A 191 15.38 -14.62 5.37
N PRO A 192 14.12 -14.10 5.46
CA PRO A 192 13.82 -12.75 4.99
C PRO A 192 14.35 -11.66 5.92
N LEU A 193 14.82 -11.98 7.13
CA LEU A 193 15.32 -10.98 8.07
C LEU A 193 16.82 -10.74 7.90
N LEU A 194 17.26 -9.49 8.07
CA LEU A 194 18.69 -9.15 8.09
C LEU A 194 19.36 -9.58 9.38
N ASP A 195 18.60 -9.66 10.49
CA ASP A 195 19.05 -10.05 11.81
C ASP A 195 17.86 -10.61 12.61
N ARG A 196 18.03 -10.84 13.90
CA ARG A 196 16.96 -11.27 14.80
C ARG A 196 16.51 -10.13 15.70
N TYR A 197 15.25 -10.21 16.13
CA TYR A 197 14.72 -9.37 17.18
C TYR A 197 15.51 -9.56 18.48
N GLN A 198 15.71 -8.46 19.21
CA GLN A 198 16.41 -8.46 20.49
C GLN A 198 15.72 -7.53 21.49
N GLU A 199 15.54 -8.01 22.70
CA GLU A 199 15.05 -7.22 23.83
C GLU A 199 16.21 -6.71 24.69
N ASN A 200 15.94 -5.65 25.45
CA ASN A 200 16.86 -5.13 26.46
C ASN A 200 18.25 -4.78 25.92
N VAL A 201 18.30 -4.20 24.73
CA VAL A 201 19.55 -3.79 24.10
C VAL A 201 19.91 -2.36 24.51
N SER A 202 21.21 -2.04 24.44
CA SER A 202 21.67 -0.65 24.53
C SER A 202 21.56 0.02 23.16
N LEU A 203 21.17 1.29 23.12
CA LEU A 203 21.21 2.07 21.89
C LEU A 203 22.67 2.22 21.40
N PRO A 204 22.93 2.00 20.11
CA PRO A 204 24.23 2.32 19.53
C PRO A 204 24.57 3.81 19.67
N PRO A 205 25.87 4.17 19.67
CA PRO A 205 26.30 5.57 19.81
C PRO A 205 25.83 6.49 18.68
N ASP A 206 25.55 5.93 17.49
CA ASP A 206 25.04 6.60 16.30
C ASP A 206 23.51 6.58 16.19
N ALA A 207 22.81 6.07 17.21
CA ALA A 207 21.37 6.08 17.22
C ALA A 207 20.82 7.51 17.35
N PHE A 208 19.84 7.83 16.53
CA PHE A 208 19.16 9.12 16.56
C PHE A 208 17.64 8.95 16.70
N ASP A 209 17.03 9.91 17.39
CA ASP A 209 15.58 9.96 17.58
C ASP A 209 14.91 10.34 16.26
N SER A 210 13.98 9.51 15.81
CA SER A 210 13.23 9.76 14.59
C SER A 210 12.12 10.80 14.72
N GLY A 211 11.77 11.18 15.96
CA GLY A 211 10.63 12.03 16.27
C GLY A 211 9.29 11.31 16.37
N TYR A 212 9.19 10.03 16.04
CA TYR A 212 7.95 9.26 16.17
C TYR A 212 7.72 8.80 17.61
N ARG A 213 6.48 8.97 18.08
CA ARG A 213 6.01 8.56 19.42
C ARG A 213 4.70 7.80 19.33
N SER A 214 4.57 6.77 20.16
CA SER A 214 3.28 6.11 20.40
C SER A 214 2.52 6.75 21.56
N ALA A 215 1.23 6.44 21.66
CA ALA A 215 0.39 6.97 22.74
C ALA A 215 0.82 6.51 24.15
N ASP A 216 1.47 5.36 24.25
CA ASP A 216 2.06 4.78 25.47
C ASP A 216 3.49 5.29 25.75
N GLY A 217 3.97 6.30 25.01
CA GLY A 217 5.22 7.00 25.27
C GLY A 217 6.47 6.34 24.71
N LEU A 218 6.33 5.29 23.90
CA LEU A 218 7.47 4.69 23.21
C LEU A 218 8.00 5.61 22.09
N ALA A 219 9.29 5.51 21.80
CA ALA A 219 9.96 6.29 20.78
C ALA A 219 10.62 5.37 19.73
N ILE A 220 10.55 5.77 18.47
CA ILE A 220 11.32 5.12 17.39
C ILE A 220 12.66 5.82 17.24
N TRP A 221 13.73 5.03 17.19
CA TRP A 221 15.10 5.46 16.93
C TRP A 221 15.67 4.67 15.77
N PHE A 222 16.52 5.30 14.97
CA PHE A 222 17.25 4.67 13.87
C PHE A 222 18.75 4.74 14.09
N THR A 223 19.50 3.92 13.35
CA THR A 223 20.94 4.01 13.22
C THR A 223 21.32 4.13 11.76
N GLU A 224 22.49 4.73 11.49
CA GLU A 224 23.07 4.74 10.15
C GLU A 224 23.86 3.46 9.87
N SER A 225 24.39 2.83 10.92
CA SER A 225 25.36 1.74 10.81
C SER A 225 24.74 0.38 10.46
N ASP A 226 23.60 0.03 11.06
CA ASP A 226 23.03 -1.33 10.92
C ASP A 226 21.62 -1.37 10.31
N LEU A 227 21.06 -0.21 9.97
CA LEU A 227 19.72 -0.05 9.38
C LEU A 227 18.60 -0.66 10.23
N SER A 228 18.87 -0.96 11.51
CA SER A 228 17.85 -1.44 12.44
C SER A 228 17.00 -0.30 12.95
N LEU A 229 15.80 -0.65 13.40
CA LEU A 229 14.92 0.23 14.14
C LEU A 229 15.00 -0.16 15.63
N TYR A 230 15.03 0.85 16.50
CA TYR A 230 14.98 0.65 17.94
C TYR A 230 13.71 1.28 18.49
N VAL A 231 12.98 0.51 19.29
CA VAL A 231 11.82 1.01 20.03
C VAL A 231 12.25 1.20 21.48
N VAL A 232 12.17 2.43 21.95
CA VAL A 232 12.67 2.82 23.29
C VAL A 232 11.51 3.22 24.17
N GLY A 233 11.44 2.64 25.37
CA GLY A 233 10.48 2.99 26.42
C GLY A 233 11.01 2.60 27.80
N ASP A 234 10.71 3.41 28.83
CA ASP A 234 11.07 3.14 30.22
C ASP A 234 12.56 2.83 30.47
N GLY A 235 13.44 3.42 29.65
CA GLY A 235 14.87 3.21 29.73
C GLY A 235 15.39 1.89 29.11
N VAL A 236 14.53 1.17 28.43
CA VAL A 236 14.80 -0.09 27.73
C VAL A 236 14.64 0.11 26.24
N ALA A 237 15.46 -0.55 25.45
CA ALA A 237 15.32 -0.57 24.00
C ALA A 237 15.11 -2.00 23.47
N GLU A 238 14.20 -2.13 22.52
CA GLU A 238 14.05 -3.31 21.68
C GLU A 238 14.70 -3.01 20.32
N ARG A 239 15.39 -3.96 19.74
CA ARG A 239 15.94 -3.88 18.38
C ARG A 239 15.06 -4.70 17.44
N TRP A 240 14.47 -4.01 16.45
CA TRP A 240 13.64 -4.62 15.43
C TRP A 240 14.46 -4.76 14.14
N PRO A 241 14.77 -5.98 13.71
CA PRO A 241 15.52 -6.20 12.48
C PRO A 241 14.72 -5.72 11.26
N ARG A 242 15.45 -5.28 10.24
CA ARG A 242 14.88 -5.00 8.93
C ARG A 242 14.70 -6.29 8.13
N ALA A 243 13.61 -6.37 7.38
CA ALA A 243 13.42 -7.39 6.36
C ALA A 243 14.26 -7.06 5.10
N ARG A 244 14.75 -8.08 4.41
CA ARG A 244 15.44 -7.97 3.10
C ARG A 244 14.46 -7.64 1.99
N GLU A 245 13.28 -8.22 2.10
CA GLU A 245 12.15 -8.10 1.21
C GLU A 245 10.87 -8.09 2.04
N PRO A 246 9.74 -7.58 1.53
CA PRO A 246 8.48 -7.61 2.24
C PRO A 246 8.12 -9.03 2.66
N ILE A 247 7.76 -9.19 3.93
CA ILE A 247 7.39 -10.49 4.49
C ILE A 247 5.90 -10.68 4.25
N GLY A 248 5.58 -11.71 3.49
CA GLY A 248 4.24 -12.22 3.28
C GLY A 248 4.18 -13.70 3.61
N CYS A 249 3.03 -14.21 3.94
CA CYS A 249 2.83 -15.64 3.99
C CYS A 249 2.29 -16.16 2.66
N ALA A 250 2.87 -17.26 2.19
CA ALA A 250 2.47 -17.96 0.97
C ALA A 250 1.24 -18.88 1.22
#